data_55d2bcb20bb82356bc6050164ff50e62
#
_entry.id   55d2bcb20bb82356bc6050164ff50e62
#
_cell.length_a   1.000
_cell.length_b   1.000
_cell.length_c   1.000
_cell.angle_alpha   90.00
_cell.angle_beta   90.00
_cell.angle_gamma   90.00
#
_symmetry.space_group_name_H-M   'P 1'
#
loop_
_entity.id
_entity.type
_entity.pdbx_description
1 polymer ?
#
loop_
_entity_poly.entity_id
_entity_poly.type
_entity_poly.pdbx_seq_one_letter_code
_entity_poly.pdbx_strand_id
1 'polypeptide(L)'
;MRRSLCAALIGAACLAPFSALAQDAAGDDFDPATIDLAKLIECRTYDVPSYNALAFWLAGTEGKDARAHFGLTEEKSANFMLKAYALKAPITVFGRQTRHIVFNSSGPMAVLDEADPHPLARELKIEPAIDVPAKYLGQREIATTTDKGEAGGFTYKTHVILNVSTVTTHPGKTLAGCSYTFEMIENGR
;
A
#
# COMPACT_ATOMS: atom_id res chain seq x y z
N MET A 1 17.57 87.39 7.87
CA MET A 1 18.10 86.64 6.75
C MET A 1 18.75 85.37 7.25
N ARG A 2 18.09 84.24 7.23
CA ARG A 2 18.63 82.83 7.25
C ARG A 2 17.54 81.90 6.83
N ARG A 3 17.73 81.32 5.66
CA ARG A 3 16.86 80.25 5.06
C ARG A 3 17.25 78.91 5.66
N SER A 4 16.32 78.21 6.29
CA SER A 4 16.51 76.82 6.69
C SER A 4 15.86 75.95 5.67
N LEU A 5 16.64 75.08 5.03
CA LEU A 5 16.17 74.00 4.17
C LEU A 5 15.71 72.83 5.05
N CYS A 6 14.47 72.43 4.91
CA CYS A 6 13.97 71.11 5.39
C CYS A 6 14.28 70.04 4.34
N ALA A 7 15.14 69.14 4.73
CA ALA A 7 15.37 67.90 3.93
C ALA A 7 14.32 66.86 4.29
N ALA A 8 13.50 66.44 3.33
CA ALA A 8 12.55 65.36 3.47
C ALA A 8 13.27 64.02 3.22
N LEU A 9 13.34 63.19 4.23
CA LEU A 9 13.79 61.80 4.12
C LEU A 9 12.62 60.93 3.67
N ILE A 10 12.69 60.46 2.43
CA ILE A 10 11.76 59.43 1.88
C ILE A 10 12.30 58.08 2.31
N GLY A 11 11.61 57.45 3.26
CA GLY A 11 11.89 56.09 3.68
C GLY A 11 11.33 55.10 2.62
N ALA A 12 12.20 54.43 1.87
CA ALA A 12 11.86 53.33 1.02
C ALA A 12 11.57 52.09 1.86
N ALA A 13 10.30 51.73 2.00
CA ALA A 13 9.89 50.44 2.58
C ALA A 13 10.19 49.32 1.57
N CYS A 14 11.21 48.53 1.83
CA CYS A 14 11.49 47.29 1.13
C CYS A 14 10.40 46.27 1.48
N LEU A 15 9.44 46.13 0.61
CA LEU A 15 8.52 44.95 0.58
C LEU A 15 9.35 43.75 0.12
N ALA A 16 9.88 42.99 1.05
CA ALA A 16 10.41 41.67 0.74
C ALA A 16 9.24 40.75 0.32
N PRO A 17 9.31 40.08 -0.81
CA PRO A 17 8.33 39.05 -1.13
C PRO A 17 8.49 37.93 -0.12
N PHE A 18 7.46 37.64 0.65
CA PHE A 18 7.31 36.37 1.35
C PHE A 18 7.28 35.29 0.28
N SER A 19 8.42 34.72 -0.03
CA SER A 19 8.47 33.42 -0.68
C SER A 19 7.84 32.46 0.29
N ALA A 20 6.58 32.10 0.04
CA ALA A 20 5.98 30.94 0.62
C ALA A 20 6.89 29.77 0.23
N LEU A 21 7.69 29.29 1.18
CA LEU A 21 8.28 27.97 1.09
C LEU A 21 7.09 27.04 1.08
N ALA A 22 6.65 26.66 -0.15
CA ALA A 22 5.93 25.42 -0.35
C ALA A 22 6.89 24.37 0.24
N GLN A 23 6.58 23.89 1.42
CA GLN A 23 7.18 22.68 1.93
C GLN A 23 6.77 21.59 0.94
N ASP A 24 7.69 21.27 0.03
CA ASP A 24 7.68 19.99 -0.64
C ASP A 24 7.71 18.93 0.46
N ALA A 25 6.53 18.44 0.83
CA ALA A 25 6.40 17.11 1.33
C ALA A 25 6.74 16.20 0.13
N ALA A 26 8.03 16.16 -0.20
CA ALA A 26 8.59 15.17 -1.09
C ALA A 26 8.51 13.84 -0.35
N GLY A 27 7.34 13.22 -0.37
CA GLY A 27 7.30 11.78 -0.42
C GLY A 27 8.08 11.43 -1.69
N ASP A 28 9.11 10.59 -1.55
CA ASP A 28 9.84 10.04 -2.68
C ASP A 28 8.85 9.77 -3.81
N ASP A 29 9.14 10.30 -5.02
CA ASP A 29 8.36 10.08 -6.24
C ASP A 29 8.45 8.60 -6.65
N PHE A 30 7.85 7.74 -5.82
CA PHE A 30 7.81 6.31 -6.09
C PHE A 30 6.90 6.07 -7.29
N ASP A 31 7.49 5.61 -8.39
CA ASP A 31 6.74 5.25 -9.59
C ASP A 31 6.07 3.87 -9.40
N PRO A 32 4.74 3.79 -9.24
CA PRO A 32 4.03 2.53 -9.08
C PRO A 32 4.14 1.60 -10.28
N ALA A 33 4.50 2.09 -11.46
CA ALA A 33 4.75 1.27 -12.64
C ALA A 33 5.99 0.37 -12.49
N THR A 34 6.90 0.69 -11.56
CA THR A 34 8.09 -0.14 -11.29
C THR A 34 7.81 -1.33 -10.39
N ILE A 35 6.60 -1.48 -9.87
CA ILE A 35 6.22 -2.56 -8.98
C ILE A 35 6.23 -3.92 -9.70
N ASP A 36 6.91 -4.89 -9.12
CA ASP A 36 6.78 -6.30 -9.44
C ASP A 36 5.64 -6.89 -8.59
N LEU A 37 4.52 -7.23 -9.24
CA LEU A 37 3.34 -7.76 -8.54
C LEU A 37 3.62 -9.03 -7.75
N ALA A 38 4.49 -9.92 -8.25
CA ALA A 38 4.82 -11.14 -7.53
C ALA A 38 5.54 -10.85 -6.22
N LYS A 39 6.53 -9.94 -6.25
CA LYS A 39 7.24 -9.51 -5.04
C LYS A 39 6.33 -8.77 -4.06
N LEU A 40 5.42 -7.95 -4.57
CA LEU A 40 4.44 -7.26 -3.74
C LEU A 40 3.52 -8.26 -3.02
N ILE A 41 3.02 -9.27 -3.74
CA ILE A 41 2.18 -10.35 -3.16
C ILE A 41 2.98 -11.16 -2.13
N GLU A 42 4.26 -11.39 -2.37
CA GLU A 42 5.15 -12.15 -1.48
C GLU A 42 5.66 -11.35 -0.26
N CYS A 43 5.21 -10.13 -0.04
CA CYS A 43 5.73 -9.22 1.00
C CYS A 43 7.24 -8.97 0.87
N ARG A 44 7.78 -8.89 -0.36
CA ARG A 44 9.21 -8.72 -0.62
C ARG A 44 9.47 -7.35 -1.21
N THR A 45 10.48 -6.65 -0.68
CA THR A 45 11.01 -5.40 -1.26
C THR A 45 10.15 -4.15 -1.00
N TYR A 46 8.83 -4.30 -0.88
CA TYR A 46 7.89 -3.17 -0.82
C TYR A 46 7.37 -2.92 0.61
N ASP A 47 6.96 -1.70 0.84
CA ASP A 47 6.44 -1.16 2.09
C ASP A 47 5.00 -0.62 1.91
N VAL A 48 4.46 -0.01 2.95
CA VAL A 48 3.10 0.56 2.92
C VAL A 48 2.99 1.73 1.94
N PRO A 49 3.93 2.71 1.85
CA PRO A 49 3.91 3.75 0.83
C PRO A 49 3.88 3.20 -0.59
N SER A 50 4.73 2.23 -0.93
CA SER A 50 4.77 1.61 -2.25
C SER A 50 3.44 0.95 -2.63
N TYR A 51 2.83 0.20 -1.71
CA TYR A 51 1.51 -0.39 -1.92
C TYR A 51 0.43 0.68 -2.12
N ASN A 52 0.44 1.73 -1.30
CA ASN A 52 -0.52 2.81 -1.42
C ASN A 52 -0.44 3.51 -2.78
N ALA A 53 0.77 3.77 -3.28
CA ALA A 53 0.97 4.35 -4.61
C ALA A 53 0.30 3.48 -5.71
N LEU A 54 0.51 2.16 -5.67
CA LEU A 54 -0.17 1.23 -6.60
C LEU A 54 -1.69 1.25 -6.40
N ALA A 55 -2.17 1.20 -5.16
CA ALA A 55 -3.60 1.15 -4.86
C ALA A 55 -4.32 2.42 -5.35
N PHE A 56 -3.72 3.60 -5.16
CA PHE A 56 -4.22 4.86 -5.68
C PHE A 56 -4.20 4.91 -7.21
N TRP A 57 -3.15 4.42 -7.84
CA TRP A 57 -3.09 4.36 -9.30
C TRP A 57 -4.16 3.43 -9.88
N LEU A 58 -4.34 2.23 -9.32
CA LEU A 58 -5.37 1.28 -9.74
C LEU A 58 -6.81 1.79 -9.52
N ALA A 59 -7.05 2.53 -8.45
CA ALA A 59 -8.37 3.04 -8.07
C ALA A 59 -8.67 4.44 -8.66
N GLY A 60 -7.66 5.16 -9.09
CA GLY A 60 -7.76 6.54 -9.57
C GLY A 60 -8.25 6.67 -11.00
N THR A 61 -8.18 7.89 -11.52
CA THR A 61 -8.59 8.23 -12.90
C THR A 61 -7.79 7.48 -13.97
N GLU A 62 -6.54 7.15 -13.68
CA GLU A 62 -5.62 6.40 -14.54
C GLU A 62 -5.68 4.88 -14.31
N GLY A 63 -6.65 4.39 -13.57
CA GLY A 63 -6.76 2.97 -13.22
C GLY A 63 -6.87 2.05 -14.44
N LYS A 64 -7.34 2.54 -15.58
CA LYS A 64 -7.32 1.79 -16.86
C LYS A 64 -5.89 1.57 -17.35
N ASP A 65 -5.05 2.57 -17.24
CA ASP A 65 -3.66 2.50 -17.69
C ASP A 65 -2.84 1.62 -16.73
N ALA A 66 -3.07 1.74 -15.43
CA ALA A 66 -2.50 0.84 -14.42
C ALA A 66 -2.85 -0.63 -14.71
N ARG A 67 -4.11 -0.93 -14.97
CA ARG A 67 -4.52 -2.30 -15.33
C ARG A 67 -3.89 -2.78 -16.62
N ALA A 68 -3.82 -1.92 -17.64
CA ALA A 68 -3.17 -2.26 -18.92
C ALA A 68 -1.69 -2.55 -18.73
N HIS A 69 -1.00 -1.75 -17.92
CA HIS A 69 0.43 -1.90 -17.59
C HIS A 69 0.72 -3.28 -16.95
N PHE A 70 -0.06 -3.67 -15.96
CA PHE A 70 0.10 -4.97 -15.29
C PHE A 70 -0.60 -6.13 -15.99
N GLY A 71 -1.25 -5.90 -17.13
CA GLY A 71 -2.00 -6.93 -17.85
C GLY A 71 -3.20 -7.48 -17.05
N LEU A 72 -3.85 -6.61 -16.27
CA LEU A 72 -4.98 -6.95 -15.43
C LEU A 72 -6.31 -6.76 -16.17
N THR A 73 -7.19 -7.76 -16.08
CA THR A 73 -8.59 -7.66 -16.51
C THR A 73 -9.47 -7.83 -15.29
N GLU A 74 -10.31 -6.85 -15.01
CA GLU A 74 -11.22 -6.90 -13.85
C GLU A 74 -12.24 -8.02 -14.01
N GLU A 75 -12.43 -8.81 -12.97
CA GLU A 75 -13.41 -9.90 -12.89
C GLU A 75 -14.52 -9.54 -11.89
N LYS A 76 -15.68 -10.17 -12.08
CA LYS A 76 -16.77 -10.03 -11.11
C LYS A 76 -16.39 -10.73 -9.81
N SER A 77 -16.45 -10.01 -8.71
CA SER A 77 -16.30 -10.58 -7.37
C SER A 77 -17.67 -10.77 -6.71
N ALA A 78 -17.90 -11.93 -6.11
CA ALA A 78 -19.07 -12.16 -5.24
C ALA A 78 -18.96 -11.40 -3.90
N ASN A 79 -17.77 -10.91 -3.56
CA ASN A 79 -17.53 -10.11 -2.37
C ASN A 79 -17.16 -8.68 -2.78
N PHE A 80 -17.99 -7.71 -2.44
CA PHE A 80 -17.77 -6.29 -2.78
C PHE A 80 -16.50 -5.69 -2.14
N MET A 81 -15.97 -6.32 -1.10
CA MET A 81 -14.70 -5.90 -0.46
C MET A 81 -13.46 -6.40 -1.21
N LEU A 82 -13.62 -7.26 -2.21
CA LEU A 82 -12.54 -7.79 -3.02
C LEU A 82 -12.65 -7.30 -4.45
N LYS A 83 -11.58 -6.73 -4.97
CA LYS A 83 -11.40 -6.48 -6.39
C LYS A 83 -10.63 -7.66 -7.01
N ALA A 84 -11.29 -8.40 -7.90
CA ALA A 84 -10.71 -9.56 -8.54
C ALA A 84 -10.18 -9.20 -9.94
N TYR A 85 -9.04 -9.78 -10.30
CA TYR A 85 -8.41 -9.57 -11.60
C TYR A 85 -7.86 -10.89 -12.16
N ALA A 86 -8.09 -11.10 -13.47
CA ALA A 86 -7.34 -12.06 -14.26
C ALA A 86 -6.07 -11.40 -14.82
N LEU A 87 -4.97 -12.13 -14.83
CA LEU A 87 -3.69 -11.74 -15.42
C LEU A 87 -3.60 -12.25 -16.87
N LYS A 88 -3.15 -11.40 -17.79
CA LYS A 88 -2.89 -11.75 -19.18
C LYS A 88 -1.85 -12.88 -19.30
N ALA A 89 -0.83 -12.87 -18.46
CA ALA A 89 0.17 -13.94 -18.31
C ALA A 89 0.19 -14.43 -16.86
N PRO A 90 0.48 -15.73 -16.62
CA PRO A 90 0.61 -16.21 -15.24
C PRO A 90 1.83 -15.56 -14.56
N ILE A 91 1.72 -15.34 -13.27
CA ILE A 91 2.84 -14.99 -12.42
C ILE A 91 3.17 -16.15 -11.48
N THR A 92 4.41 -16.23 -11.05
CA THR A 92 4.84 -17.21 -10.04
C THR A 92 4.97 -16.49 -8.70
N VAL A 93 4.21 -16.96 -7.70
CA VAL A 93 4.24 -16.47 -6.32
C VAL A 93 4.33 -17.65 -5.37
N PHE A 94 5.19 -17.57 -4.38
CA PHE A 94 5.45 -18.66 -3.42
C PHE A 94 5.75 -20.00 -4.10
N GLY A 95 6.42 -19.98 -5.29
CA GLY A 95 6.69 -21.16 -6.09
C GLY A 95 5.48 -21.77 -6.83
N ARG A 96 4.31 -21.12 -6.82
CA ARG A 96 3.07 -21.52 -7.49
C ARG A 96 2.73 -20.56 -8.60
N GLN A 97 2.17 -21.07 -9.69
CA GLN A 97 1.65 -20.23 -10.77
C GLN A 97 0.21 -19.87 -10.53
N THR A 98 -0.13 -18.61 -10.80
CA THR A 98 -1.52 -18.13 -10.81
C THR A 98 -1.77 -17.16 -11.95
N ARG A 99 -3.04 -17.10 -12.39
CA ARG A 99 -3.58 -16.07 -13.29
C ARG A 99 -4.61 -15.20 -12.60
N HIS A 100 -4.90 -15.43 -11.34
CA HIS A 100 -5.95 -14.73 -10.61
C HIS A 100 -5.38 -14.10 -9.36
N ILE A 101 -5.64 -12.82 -9.20
CA ILE A 101 -5.28 -12.07 -7.99
C ILE A 101 -6.50 -11.31 -7.49
N VAL A 102 -6.55 -11.08 -6.20
CA VAL A 102 -7.55 -10.24 -5.58
C VAL A 102 -6.85 -9.16 -4.74
N PHE A 103 -7.46 -7.99 -4.73
CA PHE A 103 -7.08 -6.92 -3.80
C PHE A 103 -8.20 -6.78 -2.76
N ASN A 104 -7.82 -6.77 -1.52
CA ASN A 104 -8.67 -6.30 -0.43
C ASN A 104 -8.23 -4.88 -0.01
N SER A 105 -8.82 -4.33 1.04
CA SER A 105 -8.45 -2.99 1.54
C SER A 105 -7.00 -2.88 2.04
N SER A 106 -6.34 -4.01 2.30
CA SER A 106 -5.02 -4.04 2.92
C SER A 106 -3.91 -4.47 1.96
N GLY A 107 -4.24 -5.16 0.86
CA GLY A 107 -3.19 -5.62 -0.05
C GLY A 107 -3.62 -6.65 -1.09
N PRO A 108 -2.69 -7.04 -1.97
CA PRO A 108 -2.91 -8.04 -2.99
C PRO A 108 -2.72 -9.47 -2.46
N MET A 109 -3.53 -10.38 -2.97
CA MET A 109 -3.40 -11.81 -2.71
C MET A 109 -3.50 -12.60 -4.03
N ALA A 110 -2.66 -13.60 -4.17
CA ALA A 110 -2.78 -14.61 -5.22
C ALA A 110 -3.92 -15.57 -4.89
N VAL A 111 -4.69 -15.97 -5.90
CA VAL A 111 -5.66 -17.05 -5.82
C VAL A 111 -4.99 -18.31 -6.37
N LEU A 112 -4.67 -19.25 -5.52
CA LEU A 112 -3.93 -20.48 -5.84
C LEU A 112 -4.86 -21.65 -6.01
N ASP A 113 -4.56 -22.52 -6.98
CA ASP A 113 -5.31 -23.75 -7.26
C ASP A 113 -4.97 -24.88 -6.26
N GLU A 114 -5.04 -24.55 -4.97
CA GLU A 114 -4.74 -25.44 -3.85
C GLU A 114 -5.91 -25.42 -2.86
N ALA A 115 -6.58 -26.56 -2.66
CA ALA A 115 -7.70 -26.65 -1.73
C ALA A 115 -7.24 -26.72 -0.26
N ASP A 116 -6.03 -27.25 -0.01
CA ASP A 116 -5.42 -27.36 1.31
C ASP A 116 -4.39 -26.21 1.52
N PRO A 117 -4.64 -25.29 2.43
CA PRO A 117 -3.71 -24.18 2.73
C PRO A 117 -2.49 -24.59 3.58
N HIS A 118 -2.55 -25.74 4.27
CA HIS A 118 -1.55 -26.11 5.26
C HIS A 118 -0.12 -26.31 4.69
N PRO A 119 0.09 -26.93 3.50
CA PRO A 119 1.44 -27.05 2.95
C PRO A 119 2.09 -25.68 2.76
N LEU A 120 1.36 -24.75 2.15
CA LEU A 120 1.85 -23.38 1.92
C LEU A 120 2.08 -22.63 3.23
N ALA A 121 1.15 -22.71 4.17
CA ALA A 121 1.31 -22.06 5.48
C ALA A 121 2.56 -22.54 6.22
N ARG A 122 2.84 -23.86 6.20
CA ARG A 122 4.06 -24.43 6.79
C ARG A 122 5.33 -23.91 6.09
N GLU A 123 5.36 -23.89 4.76
CA GLU A 123 6.49 -23.36 3.99
C GLU A 123 6.77 -21.89 4.34
N LEU A 124 5.70 -21.10 4.49
CA LEU A 124 5.77 -19.68 4.83
C LEU A 124 5.93 -19.41 6.34
N LYS A 125 5.97 -20.48 7.18
CA LYS A 125 6.07 -20.39 8.64
C LYS A 125 4.96 -19.54 9.24
N ILE A 126 3.73 -19.77 8.78
CA ILE A 126 2.51 -19.09 9.23
C ILE A 126 1.77 -20.01 10.20
N GLU A 127 1.58 -19.50 11.41
CA GLU A 127 0.72 -20.16 12.40
C GLU A 127 -0.74 -19.77 12.19
N PRO A 128 -1.68 -20.72 12.26
CA PRO A 128 -3.08 -20.39 12.07
C PRO A 128 -3.66 -19.65 13.29
N ALA A 129 -4.41 -18.59 13.04
CA ALA A 129 -5.32 -17.97 13.99
C ALA A 129 -6.69 -18.67 13.98
N ILE A 130 -7.07 -19.24 12.83
CA ILE A 130 -8.28 -20.06 12.65
C ILE A 130 -7.88 -21.26 11.80
N ASP A 131 -8.20 -22.45 12.29
CA ASP A 131 -7.97 -23.71 11.59
C ASP A 131 -9.14 -24.67 11.87
N VAL A 132 -10.15 -24.58 11.02
CA VAL A 132 -11.35 -25.43 11.10
C VAL A 132 -11.70 -25.94 9.70
N PRO A 133 -12.45 -27.04 9.52
CA PRO A 133 -12.69 -27.66 8.21
C PRO A 133 -13.22 -26.69 7.14
N ALA A 134 -13.97 -25.67 7.52
CA ALA A 134 -14.57 -24.70 6.59
C ALA A 134 -13.73 -23.45 6.37
N LYS A 135 -12.68 -23.21 7.17
CA LYS A 135 -11.93 -21.95 7.15
C LYS A 135 -10.53 -22.09 7.72
N TYR A 136 -9.57 -21.61 6.95
CA TYR A 136 -8.21 -21.36 7.42
C TYR A 136 -7.93 -19.86 7.38
N LEU A 137 -7.28 -19.35 8.40
CA LEU A 137 -6.75 -17.99 8.43
C LEU A 137 -5.46 -17.99 9.27
N GLY A 138 -4.35 -17.68 8.65
CA GLY A 138 -3.07 -17.52 9.31
C GLY A 138 -2.33 -16.30 8.80
N GLN A 139 -1.49 -15.71 9.64
CA GLN A 139 -0.71 -14.55 9.29
C GLN A 139 0.63 -14.54 10.00
N ARG A 140 1.61 -13.87 9.38
CA ARG A 140 2.93 -13.64 9.97
C ARG A 140 3.41 -12.25 9.64
N GLU A 141 3.78 -11.49 10.67
CA GLU A 141 4.40 -10.18 10.47
C GLU A 141 5.80 -10.34 9.86
N ILE A 142 6.06 -9.59 8.80
CA ILE A 142 7.33 -9.57 8.06
C ILE A 142 8.15 -8.38 8.50
N ALA A 143 7.52 -7.20 8.62
CA ALA A 143 8.18 -5.97 9.02
C ALA A 143 7.19 -5.04 9.73
N THR A 144 7.73 -4.27 10.65
CA THR A 144 7.02 -3.17 11.31
C THR A 144 7.97 -1.99 11.41
N THR A 145 7.51 -0.81 11.01
CA THR A 145 8.23 0.45 11.24
C THR A 145 7.41 1.37 12.14
N THR A 146 8.10 2.29 12.80
CA THR A 146 7.45 3.25 13.68
C THR A 146 8.08 4.62 13.42
N ASP A 147 7.26 5.56 12.95
CA ASP A 147 7.67 6.90 12.62
C ASP A 147 6.89 7.91 13.48
N LYS A 148 7.58 8.94 13.94
CA LYS A 148 6.94 10.04 14.67
C LYS A 148 6.45 11.08 13.67
N GLY A 149 5.18 11.43 13.74
CA GLY A 149 4.65 12.55 12.97
C GLY A 149 5.35 13.86 13.32
N GLU A 150 5.57 14.70 12.33
CA GLU A 150 6.31 15.96 12.46
C GLU A 150 5.78 16.89 13.57
N ALA A 151 4.48 16.87 13.84
CA ALA A 151 3.84 17.67 14.88
C ALA A 151 3.90 17.05 16.29
N GLY A 152 4.55 15.87 16.47
CA GLY A 152 4.76 15.24 17.79
C GLY A 152 3.51 14.69 18.48
N GLY A 153 2.31 14.86 17.90
CA GLY A 153 1.04 14.41 18.49
C GLY A 153 0.70 12.95 18.19
N PHE A 154 1.26 12.37 17.14
CA PHE A 154 0.96 11.02 16.70
C PHE A 154 2.21 10.24 16.37
N THR A 155 2.14 8.94 16.55
CA THR A 155 3.11 7.96 16.06
C THR A 155 2.41 7.13 14.98
N TYR A 156 3.05 6.98 13.84
CA TYR A 156 2.58 6.11 12.76
C TYR A 156 3.32 4.78 12.84
N LYS A 157 2.56 3.70 12.86
CA LYS A 157 3.11 2.35 12.82
C LYS A 157 2.63 1.67 11.54
N THR A 158 3.58 1.18 10.76
CA THR A 158 3.26 0.44 9.54
C THR A 158 3.55 -1.04 9.74
N HIS A 159 2.75 -1.88 9.11
CA HIS A 159 2.87 -3.32 9.19
C HIS A 159 2.85 -3.93 7.80
N VAL A 160 3.79 -4.81 7.54
CA VAL A 160 3.83 -5.69 6.37
C VAL A 160 3.58 -7.11 6.87
N ILE A 161 2.43 -7.69 6.51
CA ILE A 161 1.94 -8.95 7.06
C ILE A 161 1.66 -9.93 5.93
N LEU A 162 2.31 -11.08 5.99
CA LEU A 162 2.07 -12.20 5.08
C LEU A 162 0.87 -13.02 5.57
N ASN A 163 -0.07 -13.33 4.66
CA ASN A 163 -1.31 -14.00 4.98
C ASN A 163 -1.50 -15.25 4.13
N VAL A 164 -2.10 -16.28 4.72
CA VAL A 164 -2.67 -17.44 4.03
C VAL A 164 -4.08 -17.66 4.54
N SER A 165 -5.04 -17.81 3.62
CA SER A 165 -6.44 -17.99 4.00
C SER A 165 -7.24 -18.80 2.98
N THR A 166 -8.36 -19.34 3.45
CA THR A 166 -9.44 -19.83 2.59
C THR A 166 -10.68 -18.97 2.78
N VAL A 167 -11.40 -18.69 1.71
CA VAL A 167 -12.63 -17.88 1.74
C VAL A 167 -13.74 -18.54 0.94
N THR A 168 -14.97 -18.41 1.37
CA THR A 168 -16.15 -19.04 0.74
C THR A 168 -16.42 -18.57 -0.69
N THR A 169 -15.94 -17.38 -1.06
CA THR A 169 -16.05 -16.81 -2.40
C THR A 169 -15.11 -17.46 -3.42
N HIS A 170 -14.11 -18.20 -2.95
CA HIS A 170 -13.14 -18.94 -3.77
C HIS A 170 -13.05 -20.38 -3.28
N PRO A 171 -14.12 -21.19 -3.47
CA PRO A 171 -14.16 -22.55 -2.96
C PRO A 171 -13.07 -23.41 -3.61
N GLY A 172 -12.37 -24.21 -2.78
CA GLY A 172 -11.28 -25.07 -3.26
C GLY A 172 -10.01 -24.31 -3.67
N LYS A 173 -9.87 -23.06 -3.25
CA LYS A 173 -8.68 -22.23 -3.50
C LYS A 173 -8.05 -21.76 -2.19
N THR A 174 -6.75 -21.57 -2.22
CA THR A 174 -5.99 -20.91 -1.18
C THR A 174 -5.65 -19.50 -1.63
N LEU A 175 -5.91 -18.50 -0.78
CA LEU A 175 -5.48 -17.14 -0.99
C LEU A 175 -4.23 -16.88 -0.17
N ALA A 176 -3.18 -16.38 -0.81
CA ALA A 176 -1.93 -16.02 -0.13
C ALA A 176 -1.41 -14.68 -0.64
N GLY A 177 -0.96 -13.84 0.26
CA GLY A 177 -0.46 -12.52 -0.13
C GLY A 177 -0.10 -11.62 1.03
N CYS A 178 0.15 -10.37 0.69
CA CYS A 178 0.64 -9.36 1.63
C CYS A 178 -0.44 -8.37 2.03
N SER A 179 -0.49 -8.04 3.31
CA SER A 179 -1.20 -6.87 3.82
C SER A 179 -0.20 -5.78 4.18
N TYR A 180 -0.50 -4.57 3.71
CA TYR A 180 0.23 -3.34 3.96
C TYR A 180 -0.69 -2.40 4.71
N THR A 181 -0.51 -2.27 6.01
CA THR A 181 -1.41 -1.50 6.87
C THR A 181 -0.65 -0.46 7.66
N PHE A 182 -1.34 0.58 8.08
CA PHE A 182 -0.80 1.54 9.03
C PHE A 182 -1.76 1.72 10.20
N GLU A 183 -1.18 2.01 11.34
CA GLU A 183 -1.88 2.38 12.57
C GLU A 183 -1.39 3.75 13.00
N MET A 184 -2.31 4.61 13.41
CA MET A 184 -2.01 5.91 13.97
C MET A 184 -2.24 5.85 15.49
N ILE A 185 -1.18 6.04 16.26
CA ILE A 185 -1.21 6.00 17.72
C ILE A 185 -1.09 7.43 18.22
N GLU A 186 -2.11 7.89 18.93
CA GLU A 186 -2.06 9.18 19.61
C GLU A 186 -1.06 9.08 20.78
N ASN A 187 -0.05 9.94 20.78
CA ASN A 187 0.90 10.01 21.89
C ASN A 187 0.17 10.68 23.06
N GLY A 188 -0.19 9.89 24.06
CA GLY A 188 -0.95 10.34 25.22
C GLY A 188 -0.38 11.59 25.85
N ARG A 189 -1.25 12.51 26.22
CA ARG A 189 -0.94 13.71 27.01
C ARG A 189 -0.63 13.34 28.44
#